data_74067b2a4bdfa9f8efb562db4c2e53a3
#
_entry.id   74067b2a4bdfa9f8efb562db4c2e53a3
#
_cell.length_a   1.000
_cell.length_b   1.000
_cell.length_c   1.000
_cell.angle_alpha   90.00
_cell.angle_beta   90.00
_cell.angle_gamma   90.00
#
_symmetry.space_group_name_H-M   'P 1'
#
loop_
_entity.id
_entity.type
_entity.pdbx_description
1 polymer ?
#
loop_
_entity_poly.entity_id
_entity_poly.type
_entity_poly.pdbx_seq_one_letter_code
_entity_poly.pdbx_strand_id
1 'polypeptide(L)' 'MRKVNTNVSAVIEEIGKLKGSNISMEINKGRKKIEKYQGIIENVYPSIFTVNIGDGKNPLSYSYNEVLCGDVVINKLGTN' A
#
# COMPACT_ATOMS: atom_id res chain seq x y z
N MET A 1 -5.01 21.83 3.58
CA MET A 1 -5.16 20.85 4.05
C MET A 1 -5.59 19.83 3.30
N ARG A 2 -5.33 18.81 3.48
CA ARG A 2 -5.66 17.91 2.74
C ARG A 2 -6.82 17.31 3.10
N LYS A 3 -7.54 16.83 2.37
CA LYS A 3 -8.63 16.30 2.76
C LYS A 3 -8.46 14.92 3.05
N VAL A 4 -9.09 14.38 3.99
CA VAL A 4 -9.04 13.01 4.29
C VAL A 4 -9.89 12.28 3.34
N ASN A 5 -9.33 11.25 2.77
CA ASN A 5 -10.06 10.50 1.83
C ASN A 5 -10.67 9.32 2.53
N THR A 6 -11.95 9.33 2.69
CA THR A 6 -12.63 8.25 3.37
C THR A 6 -13.32 7.31 2.41
N ASN A 7 -13.03 7.44 1.12
CA ASN A 7 -13.71 6.65 0.12
C ASN A 7 -12.82 5.52 -0.35
N VAL A 8 -13.26 4.30 -0.17
CA VAL A 8 -12.49 3.14 -0.57
C VAL A 8 -12.24 3.15 -2.07
N SER A 9 -13.22 3.60 -2.85
CA SER A 9 -13.03 3.65 -4.29
C SER A 9 -11.84 4.51 -4.68
N ALA A 10 -11.65 5.61 -3.99
CA ALA A 10 -10.52 6.48 -4.30
C ALA A 10 -9.20 5.79 -3.94
N VAL A 11 -9.19 5.02 -2.87
CA VAL A 11 -7.99 4.29 -2.50
C VAL A 11 -7.67 3.24 -3.55
N ILE A 12 -8.68 2.53 -4.01
CA ILE A 12 -8.48 1.52 -5.03
C ILE A 12 -7.91 2.15 -6.29
N GLU A 13 -8.43 3.31 -6.65
CA GLU A 13 -7.96 3.99 -7.83
C GLU A 13 -6.51 4.42 -7.68
N GLU A 14 -6.17 4.96 -6.52
CA GLU A 14 -4.81 5.37 -6.26
C GLU A 14 -3.84 4.21 -6.34
N ILE A 15 -4.20 3.12 -5.70
CA ILE A 15 -3.34 1.96 -5.69
C ILE A 15 -3.26 1.35 -7.07
N GLY A 16 -4.35 1.39 -7.81
CA GLY A 16 -4.34 0.89 -9.18
C GLY A 16 -3.36 1.66 -10.06
N LYS A 17 -3.21 2.95 -9.80
CA LYS A 17 -2.28 3.74 -10.58
C LYS A 17 -0.84 3.39 -10.25
N LEU A 18 -0.61 2.83 -9.08
CA LEU A 18 0.72 2.46 -8.66
C LEU A 18 1.07 1.02 -9.02
N LYS A 19 0.12 0.30 -9.60
CA LYS A 19 0.39 -1.09 -9.95
C LYS A 19 1.56 -1.18 -10.89
N GLY A 20 2.49 -2.06 -10.59
CA GLY A 20 3.68 -2.22 -11.39
C GLY A 20 4.79 -1.24 -11.07
N SER A 21 4.55 -0.32 -10.15
CA SER A 21 5.54 0.66 -9.78
C SER A 21 6.20 0.28 -8.47
N ASN A 22 7.42 0.74 -8.30
CA ASN A 22 8.08 0.55 -7.02
C ASN A 22 7.47 1.47 -6.00
N ILE A 23 7.18 0.93 -4.84
CA ILE A 23 6.59 1.71 -3.77
C ILE A 23 7.27 1.36 -2.46
N SER A 24 7.11 2.24 -1.50
CA SER A 24 7.50 1.92 -0.14
C SER A 24 6.25 1.85 0.71
N MET A 25 6.23 0.93 1.63
CA MET A 25 5.10 0.74 2.51
C MET A 25 5.55 0.84 3.93
N GLU A 26 4.70 1.44 4.75
CA GLU A 26 4.92 1.45 6.19
C GLU A 26 3.71 0.81 6.83
N ILE A 27 3.97 -0.18 7.64
CA ILE A 27 2.91 -0.93 8.31
C ILE A 27 2.97 -0.62 9.79
N ASN A 28 1.87 -0.11 10.32
CA ASN A 28 1.80 0.20 11.72
C ASN A 28 1.38 -1.05 12.48
N LYS A 29 2.31 -1.57 13.25
CA LYS A 29 2.02 -2.79 14.01
C LYS A 29 1.64 -2.51 15.44
N GLY A 30 1.44 -1.26 15.78
CA GLY A 30 1.07 -0.90 17.13
C GLY A 30 1.86 0.29 17.55
N ARG A 31 1.81 0.64 18.89
CA ARG A 31 2.45 1.80 19.28
C ARG A 31 3.89 1.72 19.06
N LYS A 32 4.50 2.65 18.45
CA LYS A 32 5.92 2.74 18.23
C LYS A 32 6.51 1.58 17.47
N LYS A 33 5.66 0.88 16.72
CA LYS A 33 6.16 -0.22 15.97
C LYS A 33 5.75 -0.08 14.55
N ILE A 34 6.65 0.33 13.69
CA ILE A 34 6.36 0.52 12.28
C ILE A 34 7.37 -0.29 11.48
N GLU A 35 6.86 -1.10 10.57
CA GLU A 35 7.72 -1.87 9.69
C GLU A 35 7.67 -1.28 8.31
N LYS A 36 8.80 -1.21 7.66
CA LYS A 36 8.89 -0.64 6.34
C LYS A 36 9.32 -1.68 5.34
N TYR A 37 8.68 -1.64 4.19
CA TYR A 37 8.99 -2.55 3.11
C TYR A 37 9.04 -1.78 1.82
N GLN A 38 9.76 -2.32 0.85
CA GLN A 38 9.75 -1.77 -0.49
C GLN A 38 9.41 -2.88 -1.44
N GLY A 39 8.64 -2.58 -2.43
CA GLY A 39 8.24 -3.61 -3.36
C GLY A 39 7.44 -3.04 -4.51
N ILE A 40 6.77 -3.93 -5.22
CA ILE A 40 5.99 -3.54 -6.37
C ILE A 40 4.57 -4.04 -6.15
N ILE A 41 3.61 -3.18 -6.43
CA ILE A 41 2.22 -3.61 -6.35
C ILE A 41 1.98 -4.56 -7.51
N GLU A 42 1.67 -5.79 -7.17
CA GLU A 42 1.57 -6.83 -8.17
C GLU A 42 0.18 -6.99 -8.72
N ASN A 43 -0.80 -7.09 -7.84
CA ASN A 43 -2.17 -7.27 -8.26
C ASN A 43 -3.10 -6.39 -7.44
N VAL A 44 -4.18 -5.97 -8.06
CA VAL A 44 -5.17 -5.13 -7.41
C VAL A 44 -6.51 -5.83 -7.58
N TYR A 45 -7.13 -6.16 -6.48
CA TYR A 45 -8.41 -6.85 -6.48
C TYR A 45 -9.48 -5.95 -5.87
N PRO A 46 -10.72 -6.32 -5.95
CA PRO A 46 -11.78 -5.44 -5.45
C PRO A 46 -11.69 -5.12 -3.96
N SER A 47 -11.17 -6.05 -3.17
CA SER A 47 -11.11 -5.82 -1.73
C SER A 47 -9.71 -5.70 -1.17
N ILE A 48 -8.74 -6.25 -1.88
CA ILE A 48 -7.36 -6.26 -1.39
C ILE A 48 -6.41 -6.02 -2.54
N PHE A 49 -5.17 -5.80 -2.20
CA PHE A 49 -4.12 -5.73 -3.21
C PHE A 49 -2.92 -6.50 -2.69
N THR A 50 -2.04 -6.90 -3.59
CA THR A 50 -0.85 -7.64 -3.20
C THR A 50 0.38 -6.89 -3.63
N VAL A 51 1.42 -7.02 -2.82
CA VAL A 51 2.68 -6.35 -3.05
C VAL A 51 3.77 -7.39 -3.04
N ASN A 52 4.60 -7.37 -4.07
CA ASN A 52 5.70 -8.29 -4.18
C ASN A 52 6.95 -7.59 -3.64
N ILE A 53 7.45 -8.07 -2.52
CA ILE A 53 8.63 -7.44 -1.93
C ILE A 53 9.93 -8.11 -2.36
N GLY A 54 9.84 -9.07 -3.24
CA GLY A 54 11.04 -9.70 -3.77
C GLY A 54 11.64 -10.69 -2.82
N ASP A 55 12.88 -11.00 -3.03
CA ASP A 55 13.62 -11.89 -2.15
C ASP A 55 13.04 -13.27 -2.01
N GLY A 56 12.29 -13.70 -2.99
CA GLY A 56 11.70 -15.02 -2.93
C GLY A 56 10.63 -15.18 -1.88
N LYS A 57 10.17 -14.09 -1.30
CA LYS A 57 9.14 -14.17 -0.31
C LYS A 57 7.77 -14.15 -0.94
N ASN A 58 6.81 -14.66 -0.21
CA ASN A 58 5.45 -14.63 -0.70
C ASN A 58 4.97 -13.19 -0.76
N PRO A 59 4.07 -12.89 -1.68
CA PRO A 59 3.51 -11.54 -1.74
C PRO A 59 2.76 -11.23 -0.47
N LEU A 60 2.78 -9.96 -0.09
CA LEU A 60 2.00 -9.50 1.04
C LEU A 60 0.67 -8.99 0.53
N SER A 61 -0.39 -9.27 1.25
CA SER A 61 -1.69 -8.75 0.85
C SER A 61 -2.27 -7.90 1.96
N TYR A 62 -2.90 -6.83 1.56
CA TYR A 62 -3.49 -5.89 2.49
C TYR A 62 -4.83 -5.42 1.94
N SER A 63 -5.71 -5.02 2.83
CA SER A 63 -7.00 -4.52 2.39
C SER A 63 -6.93 -3.02 2.22
N TYR A 64 -7.84 -2.49 1.43
CA TYR A 64 -7.90 -1.06 1.22
C TYR A 64 -8.34 -0.34 2.49
N ASN A 65 -9.09 -1.02 3.34
CA ASN A 65 -9.48 -0.42 4.60
C ASN A 65 -8.27 -0.13 5.48
N GLU A 66 -7.27 -0.98 5.44
CA GLU A 66 -6.07 -0.75 6.22
C GLU A 66 -5.35 0.51 5.75
N VAL A 67 -5.42 0.78 4.46
CA VAL A 67 -4.84 1.99 3.92
C VAL A 67 -5.66 3.21 4.37
N LEU A 68 -6.97 3.07 4.32
CA LEU A 68 -7.83 4.16 4.75
C LEU A 68 -7.65 4.50 6.22
N CYS A 69 -7.45 3.49 7.04
CA CYS A 69 -7.27 3.70 8.46
C CYS A 69 -5.91 4.25 8.81
N GLY A 70 -4.99 4.20 7.88
CA GLY A 70 -3.65 4.69 8.16
C GLY A 70 -2.73 3.62 8.71
N ASP A 71 -3.19 2.40 8.83
CA ASP A 71 -2.33 1.31 9.29
C ASP A 71 -1.32 0.92 8.24
N VAL A 72 -1.64 1.15 6.99
CA VAL A 72 -0.74 0.89 5.88
C VAL A 72 -0.59 2.18 5.10
N VAL A 73 0.63 2.65 4.96
CA VAL A 73 0.91 3.87 4.21
C VAL A 73 1.75 3.48 3.01
N ILE A 74 1.33 3.90 1.84
CA ILE A 74 2.02 3.56 0.61
C ILE A 74 2.49 4.84 -0.07
N ASN A 75 3.77 4.87 -0.42
CA ASN A 75 4.32 5.99 -1.14
C ASN A 75 5.03 5.49 -2.39
N LYS A 76 4.90 6.24 -3.46
CA LYS A 76 5.58 5.87 -4.68
C LYS A 76 7.05 6.22 -4.54
N LEU A 77 7.89 5.29 -4.89
CA LEU A 77 9.30 5.52 -4.89
C LEU A 77 9.64 6.16 -6.21
N GLY A 78 10.23 7.20 -6.15
CA GLY A 78 10.49 7.78 -7.20
C GLY A 78 11.11 8.28 -8.00
N THR A 79 11.16 8.61 -8.82
CA THR A 79 11.67 9.06 -9.33
C THR A 79 11.38 9.76 -10.15
N ASN A 80 11.27 10.26 -10.43
CA ASN A 80 11.01 10.98 -11.19
C ASN A 80 10.66 11.15 -11.67
#